data_5ce8e1cb08ff722853040fdd3cef5fd9
#
_entry.id   5ce8e1cb08ff722853040fdd3cef5fd9
#
_cell.length_a   1.000
_cell.length_b   1.000
_cell.length_c   1.000
_cell.angle_alpha   90.00
_cell.angle_beta   90.00
_cell.angle_gamma   90.00
#
_symmetry.space_group_name_H-M   'P 1'
#
loop_
_entity.id
_entity.type
_entity.pdbx_description
1 polymer ?
#
loop_
_entity_poly.entity_id
_entity_poly.type
_entity_poly.pdbx_seq_one_letter_code
_entity_poly.pdbx_strand_id
1 'polypeptide(L)'
;MNTTDRRMEIINILVVRRRTTARELAEEFGVTTRTIRNDIQALSPGFPIYTQQGGAGGIFIGEDYKPYINTLSSEELKTLCEIYRQAEGIHKKILLQILNKYGPDKLEI
;
A
#
# COMPACT_ATOMS: atom_id res chain seq x y z
N MET A 1 13.81 -9.26 10.59
CA MET A 1 13.24 -7.93 10.22
C MET A 1 13.27 -7.04 11.45
N ASN A 2 13.83 -5.85 11.35
CA ASN A 2 13.86 -4.93 12.48
C ASN A 2 12.53 -4.16 12.61
N THR A 3 12.38 -3.39 13.68
CA THR A 3 11.16 -2.64 13.97
C THR A 3 10.80 -1.65 12.87
N THR A 4 11.79 -0.92 12.35
CA THR A 4 11.57 0.07 11.30
C THR A 4 11.06 -0.60 10.03
N ASP A 5 11.70 -1.68 9.60
CA ASP A 5 11.30 -2.43 8.41
C ASP A 5 9.91 -3.02 8.57
N ARG A 6 9.60 -3.57 9.74
CA ARG A 6 8.28 -4.12 10.03
C ARG A 6 7.20 -3.03 9.94
N ARG A 7 7.44 -1.86 10.52
CA ARG A 7 6.48 -0.76 10.49
C ARG A 7 6.23 -0.27 9.07
N MET A 8 7.27 -0.14 8.27
CA MET A 8 7.09 0.25 6.88
C MET A 8 6.36 -0.82 6.07
N GLU A 9 6.62 -2.08 6.36
CA GLU A 9 5.89 -3.18 5.71
C GLU A 9 4.41 -3.18 6.08
N ILE A 10 4.06 -2.83 7.32
CA ILE A 10 2.67 -2.67 7.75
C ILE A 10 1.97 -1.62 6.87
N ILE A 11 2.61 -0.48 6.62
CA ILE A 11 2.04 0.55 5.75
C ILE A 11 1.82 0.01 4.34
N ASN A 12 2.78 -0.72 3.79
CA ASN A 12 2.66 -1.32 2.47
C ASN A 12 1.48 -2.31 2.40
N ILE A 13 1.32 -3.14 3.42
CA ILE A 13 0.19 -4.08 3.52
C ILE A 13 -1.14 -3.33 3.55
N LEU A 14 -1.25 -2.27 4.35
CA LEU A 14 -2.46 -1.46 4.44
C LEU A 14 -2.81 -0.79 3.12
N VAL A 15 -1.82 -0.29 2.40
CA VAL A 15 -2.03 0.32 1.09
C VAL A 15 -2.56 -0.70 0.08
N VAL A 16 -2.01 -1.90 0.08
CA VAL A 16 -2.38 -2.94 -0.89
C VAL A 16 -3.71 -3.58 -0.52
N ARG A 17 -3.87 -4.01 0.73
CA ARG A 17 -5.06 -4.74 1.19
C ARG A 17 -6.19 -3.84 1.64
N ARG A 18 -5.91 -2.60 1.99
CA ARG A 18 -6.83 -1.60 2.54
C ARG A 18 -7.36 -1.91 3.92
N ARG A 19 -7.35 -3.14 4.34
CA ARG A 19 -7.80 -3.60 5.66
C ARG A 19 -6.93 -4.76 6.11
N THR A 20 -6.60 -4.78 7.39
CA THR A 20 -6.00 -5.92 8.07
C THR A 20 -6.42 -5.92 9.53
N THR A 21 -5.94 -6.90 10.30
CA THR A 21 -6.16 -6.93 11.75
C THR A 21 -4.82 -7.08 12.46
N ALA A 22 -4.78 -6.70 13.74
CA ALA A 22 -3.58 -6.88 14.56
C ALA A 22 -3.17 -8.36 14.62
N ARG A 23 -4.15 -9.26 14.67
CA ARG A 23 -3.92 -10.69 14.70
C ARG A 23 -3.26 -11.19 13.40
N GLU A 24 -3.80 -10.77 12.25
CA GLU A 24 -3.23 -11.15 10.95
C GLU A 24 -1.79 -10.68 10.82
N LEU A 25 -1.51 -9.43 11.18
CA LEU A 25 -0.16 -8.88 11.14
C LEU A 25 0.78 -9.59 12.11
N ALA A 26 0.29 -9.89 13.33
CA ALA A 26 1.08 -10.60 14.31
C ALA A 26 1.50 -11.99 13.80
N GLU A 27 0.58 -12.70 13.16
CA GLU A 27 0.86 -14.01 12.56
C GLU A 27 1.87 -13.89 11.40
N GLU A 28 1.70 -12.91 10.52
CA GLU A 28 2.60 -12.72 9.38
C GLU A 28 4.04 -12.37 9.81
N PHE A 29 4.18 -11.55 10.84
CA PHE A 29 5.51 -11.11 11.31
C PHE A 29 6.10 -11.96 12.43
N GLY A 30 5.33 -12.92 12.96
CA GLY A 30 5.79 -13.74 14.07
C GLY A 30 6.01 -12.95 15.35
N VAL A 31 5.16 -11.97 15.62
CA VAL A 31 5.20 -11.12 16.82
C VAL A 31 3.84 -11.17 17.52
N THR A 32 3.75 -10.55 18.68
CA THR A 32 2.51 -10.48 19.44
C THR A 32 1.58 -9.38 18.89
N THR A 33 0.29 -9.51 19.18
CA THR A 33 -0.67 -8.44 18.84
C THR A 33 -0.35 -7.15 19.57
N ARG A 34 0.21 -7.22 20.77
CA ARG A 34 0.67 -6.05 21.52
C ARG A 34 1.77 -5.31 20.74
N THR A 35 2.73 -6.03 20.17
CA THR A 35 3.77 -5.44 19.35
C THR A 35 3.17 -4.73 18.13
N ILE A 36 2.21 -5.36 17.47
CA ILE A 36 1.53 -4.73 16.34
C ILE A 36 0.76 -3.47 16.77
N ARG A 37 0.04 -3.51 17.87
CA ARG A 37 -0.67 -2.32 18.38
C ARG A 37 0.30 -1.19 18.70
N ASN A 38 1.46 -1.49 19.26
CA ASN A 38 2.51 -0.51 19.51
C ASN A 38 3.02 0.08 18.20
N ASP A 39 3.21 -0.75 17.18
CA ASP A 39 3.62 -0.29 15.85
C ASP A 39 2.59 0.66 15.23
N ILE A 40 1.31 0.30 15.29
CA ILE A 40 0.23 1.13 14.78
C ILE A 40 0.18 2.49 15.52
N GLN A 41 0.33 2.46 16.83
CA GLN A 41 0.36 3.68 17.63
C GLN A 41 1.54 4.57 17.25
N ALA A 42 2.70 3.98 17.00
CA ALA A 42 3.89 4.72 16.56
C ALA A 42 3.75 5.30 15.15
N LEU A 43 3.03 4.61 14.27
CA LEU A 43 2.82 5.03 12.88
C LEU A 43 1.71 6.09 12.72
N SER A 44 0.71 6.07 13.60
CA SER A 44 -0.49 6.90 13.46
C SER A 44 -0.23 8.41 13.35
N PRO A 45 0.77 9.00 14.04
CA PRO A 45 1.05 10.44 13.86
C PRO A 45 1.49 10.84 12.46
N GLY A 46 2.16 9.92 11.74
CA GLY A 46 2.70 10.20 10.41
C GLY A 46 1.89 9.65 9.23
N PHE A 47 0.88 8.82 9.52
CA PHE A 47 0.09 8.14 8.47
C PHE A 47 -1.39 8.16 8.84
N PRO A 48 -2.30 8.27 7.87
CA PRO A 48 -3.74 8.32 8.14
C PRO A 48 -4.31 6.92 8.45
N ILE A 49 -3.85 6.32 9.53
CA ILE A 49 -4.30 5.00 9.99
C ILE A 49 -5.44 5.19 10.97
N TYR A 50 -6.47 4.37 10.84
CA TYR A 50 -7.57 4.34 11.80
C TYR A 50 -7.99 2.89 12.06
N THR A 51 -8.59 2.68 13.22
CA THR A 51 -9.07 1.36 13.64
C THR A 51 -10.56 1.41 13.88
N GLN A 52 -11.23 0.30 13.59
CA GLN A 52 -12.65 0.11 13.90
C GLN A 52 -12.80 -1.15 14.72
N GLN A 53 -13.71 -1.12 15.68
CA GLN A 53 -14.02 -2.26 16.55
C GLN A 53 -15.18 -3.06 15.96
N GLY A 54 -15.29 -4.33 16.39
CA GLY A 54 -16.40 -5.20 16.02
C GLY A 54 -16.06 -6.20 14.92
N GLY A 55 -17.07 -6.99 14.52
CA GLY A 55 -16.88 -8.11 13.58
C GLY A 55 -16.42 -7.69 12.18
N ALA A 56 -16.85 -6.52 11.72
CA ALA A 56 -16.40 -5.95 10.45
C ALA A 56 -15.29 -4.92 10.65
N GLY A 57 -14.69 -4.89 11.83
CA GLY A 57 -13.64 -3.95 12.18
C GLY A 57 -12.27 -4.33 11.64
N GLY A 58 -11.26 -3.62 12.07
CA GLY A 58 -9.88 -3.86 11.69
C GLY A 58 -9.06 -2.58 11.68
N ILE A 59 -7.92 -2.67 11.04
CA ILE A 59 -6.97 -1.59 10.85
C ILE A 59 -7.05 -1.16 9.39
N PHE A 60 -7.18 0.14 9.15
CA PHE A 60 -7.39 0.72 7.83
C PHE A 60 -6.43 1.89 7.62
N ILE A 61 -6.18 2.22 6.36
CA ILE A 61 -5.48 3.45 6.00
C ILE A 61 -6.41 4.31 5.13
N GLY A 62 -6.29 5.61 5.22
CA GLY A 62 -7.12 6.55 4.44
C GLY A 62 -7.10 6.23 2.95
N GLU A 63 -8.27 6.26 2.32
CA GLU A 63 -8.44 5.89 0.91
C GLU A 63 -7.62 6.77 -0.03
N ASP A 64 -7.41 8.03 0.34
CA ASP A 64 -6.65 8.97 -0.47
C ASP A 64 -5.14 8.84 -0.28
N TYR A 65 -4.69 8.02 0.66
CA TYR A 65 -3.27 7.85 0.91
C TYR A 65 -2.64 7.00 -0.20
N LYS A 66 -1.72 7.61 -0.93
CA LYS A 66 -0.99 6.98 -2.03
C LYS A 66 0.51 7.25 -1.85
N PRO A 67 1.23 6.38 -1.09
CA PRO A 67 2.63 6.62 -0.78
C PRO A 67 3.54 6.54 -1.99
N TYR A 68 3.06 5.95 -3.07
CA TYR A 68 3.84 5.70 -4.28
C TYR A 68 3.54 6.69 -5.40
N ILE A 69 2.81 7.79 -5.11
CA ILE A 69 2.63 8.86 -6.09
C ILE A 69 4.01 9.42 -6.46
N ASN A 70 4.27 9.49 -7.75
CA ASN A 70 5.52 10.02 -8.29
C ASN A 70 6.78 9.25 -7.85
N THR A 71 6.64 7.97 -7.49
CA THR A 71 7.79 7.12 -7.22
C THR A 71 8.49 6.64 -8.49
N LEU A 72 7.79 6.70 -9.61
CA LEU A 72 8.38 6.39 -10.92
C LEU A 72 9.12 7.62 -11.44
N SER A 73 10.32 7.42 -11.98
CA SER A 73 11.03 8.48 -12.71
C SER A 73 10.30 8.79 -14.01
N SER A 74 10.58 9.95 -14.60
CA SER A 74 10.01 10.32 -15.90
C SER A 74 10.32 9.29 -16.98
N GLU A 75 11.53 8.74 -16.99
CA GLU A 75 11.92 7.70 -17.94
C GLU A 75 11.17 6.39 -17.72
N GLU A 76 11.03 5.98 -16.46
CA GLU A 76 10.29 4.78 -16.10
C GLU A 76 8.83 4.89 -16.50
N LEU A 77 8.20 6.02 -16.17
CA LEU A 77 6.80 6.29 -16.54
C LEU A 77 6.62 6.27 -18.06
N LYS A 78 7.50 6.95 -18.80
CA LYS A 78 7.46 6.99 -20.26
C LYS A 78 7.58 5.59 -20.86
N THR A 79 8.52 4.79 -20.37
CA THR A 79 8.73 3.43 -20.84
C THR A 79 7.50 2.55 -20.59
N LEU A 80 6.92 2.63 -19.39
CA LEU A 80 5.72 1.87 -19.06
C LEU A 80 4.52 2.29 -19.92
N CYS A 81 4.37 3.58 -20.19
CA CYS A 81 3.30 4.06 -21.07
C CYS A 81 3.47 3.57 -22.51
N GLU A 82 4.70 3.52 -23.02
CA GLU A 82 4.98 2.99 -24.35
C GLU A 82 4.63 1.51 -24.44
N ILE A 83 5.03 0.74 -23.43
CA ILE A 83 4.70 -0.70 -23.36
C ILE A 83 3.18 -0.89 -23.26
N TYR A 84 2.51 -0.06 -22.45
CA TYR A 84 1.06 -0.10 -22.32
C TYR A 84 0.34 0.09 -23.65
N ARG A 85 0.77 1.06 -24.47
CA ARG A 85 0.15 1.33 -25.75
C ARG A 85 0.24 0.17 -26.72
N GLN A 86 1.30 -0.64 -26.61
CA GLN A 86 1.55 -1.80 -27.48
C GLN A 86 0.97 -3.09 -26.91
N ALA A 87 0.67 -3.14 -25.62
CA ALA A 87 0.17 -4.32 -24.94
C ALA A 87 -1.28 -4.60 -25.29
N GLU A 88 -1.68 -5.86 -25.21
CA GLU A 88 -3.04 -6.31 -25.45
C GLU A 88 -3.50 -7.27 -24.36
N GLY A 89 -4.82 -7.40 -24.21
CA GLY A 89 -5.42 -8.37 -23.30
C GLY A 89 -5.08 -8.11 -21.85
N ILE A 90 -4.73 -9.19 -21.14
CA ILE A 90 -4.47 -9.15 -19.70
C ILE A 90 -3.24 -8.30 -19.36
N HIS A 91 -2.24 -8.29 -20.21
CA HIS A 91 -1.03 -7.50 -19.98
C HIS A 91 -1.33 -6.00 -19.99
N LYS A 92 -2.19 -5.55 -20.87
CA LYS A 92 -2.61 -4.15 -20.92
C LYS A 92 -3.36 -3.75 -19.66
N LYS A 93 -4.25 -4.61 -19.20
CA LYS A 93 -5.03 -4.38 -17.97
C LYS A 93 -4.12 -4.26 -16.75
N ILE A 94 -3.16 -5.16 -16.62
CA ILE A 94 -2.23 -5.16 -15.48
C ILE A 94 -1.31 -3.95 -15.53
N LEU A 95 -0.81 -3.57 -16.70
CA LEU A 95 0.01 -2.37 -16.86
C LEU A 95 -0.76 -1.11 -16.45
N LEU A 96 -2.02 -1.01 -16.80
CA LEU A 96 -2.85 0.12 -16.38
C LEU A 96 -2.99 0.17 -14.85
N GLN A 97 -3.15 -0.98 -14.21
CA GLN A 97 -3.20 -1.05 -12.74
C GLN A 97 -1.90 -0.55 -12.11
N ILE A 98 -0.75 -0.93 -12.67
CA ILE A 98 0.56 -0.48 -12.19
C ILE A 98 0.70 1.03 -12.36
N LEU A 99 0.34 1.56 -13.51
CA LEU A 99 0.41 2.99 -13.80
C LEU A 99 -0.51 3.80 -12.88
N ASN A 100 -1.71 3.31 -12.60
CA ASN A 100 -2.64 3.96 -11.69
C ASN A 100 -2.15 3.94 -10.24
N LYS A 101 -1.40 2.91 -9.88
CA LYS A 101 -0.89 2.73 -8.50
C LYS A 101 0.36 3.57 -8.24
N TYR A 102 1.29 3.63 -9.19
CA TYR A 102 2.61 4.23 -9.00
C TYR A 102 2.86 5.48 -9.85
N GLY A 103 1.99 5.78 -10.79
CA GLY A 103 2.10 6.94 -11.64
C GLY A 103 1.48 8.18 -11.03
N PRO A 104 1.50 9.31 -11.73
CA PRO A 104 0.85 10.54 -11.30
C PRO A 104 -0.66 10.41 -11.24
N ASP A 105 -1.33 11.30 -10.50
CA ASP A 105 -2.79 11.27 -10.33
C ASP A 105 -3.55 11.36 -11.66
N LYS A 106 -2.98 12.05 -12.63
CA LYS A 106 -3.54 12.13 -13.97
C LYS A 106 -2.57 11.51 -14.97
N LEU A 107 -2.99 10.39 -15.55
CA LEU A 107 -2.24 9.73 -16.61
C LEU A 107 -2.79 10.15 -17.96
N GLU A 108 -1.92 10.71 -18.80
CA GLU A 108 -2.22 10.94 -20.20
C GLU A 108 -1.57 9.80 -21.00
N ILE A 109 -2.39 8.81 -21.33
CA ILE A 109 -1.92 7.64 -22.06
C ILE A 109 -2.49 7.65 -23.47
#